data_389c91b034e999fabf0c3cb40ab9b90f
#
_entry.id   389c91b034e999fabf0c3cb40ab9b90f
#
_cell.length_a   1.000
_cell.length_b   1.000
_cell.length_c   1.000
_cell.angle_alpha   90.00
_cell.angle_beta   90.00
_cell.angle_gamma   90.00
#
_symmetry.space_group_name_H-M   'P 1'
#
loop_
_entity.id
_entity.type
_entity.pdbx_description
1 polymer ?
#
loop_
_entity_poly.entity_id
_entity_poly.type
_entity_poly.pdbx_seq_one_letter_code
_entity_poly.pdbx_strand_id
1 'polypeptide(L)'
;KRLGELKYRLLGLSPVAVNPRRIREFESNPTCCGDDAVPLFWVWFPDARESLNKNKVFNSKNSSQPITYDHMLNSRRFNSLIYKEENVYQDRDIKDYISDDALRMLLESERIKSVIRDFEQDMWNN
;
A
#
# COMPACT_ATOMS: atom_id res chain seq x y z
N LYS A 1 28.99 2.34 9.17
CA LYS A 1 27.68 2.80 9.70
C LYS A 1 27.33 4.11 8.98
N ARG A 2 26.42 4.09 8.01
CA ARG A 2 25.80 5.32 7.51
C ARG A 2 24.69 5.66 8.50
N LEU A 3 24.98 6.52 9.44
CA LEU A 3 23.99 7.17 10.28
C LEU A 3 23.19 8.10 9.37
N GLY A 4 21.87 7.89 9.27
CA GLY A 4 20.96 8.85 8.64
C GLY A 4 20.23 8.40 7.38
N GLU A 5 20.26 7.11 7.00
CA GLU A 5 19.46 6.64 5.86
C GLU A 5 18.23 5.87 6.35
N LEU A 6 17.04 6.48 6.26
CA LEU A 6 15.78 5.80 6.49
C LEU A 6 15.39 5.03 5.23
N LYS A 7 15.15 3.73 5.37
CA LYS A 7 14.67 2.86 4.29
C LYS A 7 13.44 2.09 4.72
N TYR A 8 12.37 2.24 3.99
CA TYR A 8 11.20 1.40 4.13
C TYR A 8 11.35 0.13 3.28
N ARG A 9 11.09 -1.01 3.90
CA ARG A 9 11.12 -2.31 3.22
C ARG A 9 9.75 -2.95 3.27
N LEU A 10 9.34 -3.50 2.14
CA LEU A 10 8.17 -4.35 2.09
C LEU A 10 8.47 -5.66 2.84
N LEU A 11 7.65 -6.00 3.84
CA LEU A 11 7.81 -7.19 4.65
C LEU A 11 6.83 -8.29 4.27
N GLY A 12 5.60 -7.93 3.98
CA GLY A 12 4.57 -8.89 3.67
C GLY A 12 3.57 -8.40 2.64
N LEU A 13 2.93 -9.34 1.99
CA LEU A 13 1.85 -9.13 1.04
C LEU A 13 0.68 -10.02 1.40
N SER A 14 -0.50 -9.50 1.31
CA SER A 14 -1.73 -10.29 1.44
C SER A 14 -2.65 -9.97 0.26
N PRO A 15 -3.03 -10.97 -0.54
CA PRO A 15 -4.12 -10.80 -1.48
C PRO A 15 -5.42 -10.63 -0.71
N VAL A 16 -6.22 -9.68 -1.18
CA VAL A 16 -7.49 -9.31 -0.57
C VAL A 16 -8.62 -9.70 -1.50
N ALA A 17 -9.62 -10.36 -0.98
CA ALA A 17 -10.81 -10.73 -1.73
C ALA A 17 -12.04 -10.00 -1.18
N VAL A 18 -12.89 -9.56 -2.07
CA VAL A 18 -14.21 -9.00 -1.73
C VAL A 18 -15.22 -10.14 -1.71
N ASN A 19 -16.16 -10.10 -0.77
CA ASN A 19 -17.21 -11.11 -0.69
C ASN A 19 -18.03 -11.15 -1.99
N PRO A 20 -18.13 -12.31 -2.67
CA PRO A 20 -18.83 -12.41 -3.96
C PRO A 20 -20.30 -12.00 -3.92
N ARG A 21 -20.95 -12.10 -2.77
CA ARG A 21 -22.36 -11.70 -2.60
C ARG A 21 -22.55 -10.18 -2.70
N ARG A 22 -21.48 -9.40 -2.46
CA ARG A 22 -21.50 -7.95 -2.51
C ARG A 22 -20.83 -7.35 -3.74
N ILE A 23 -20.30 -8.18 -4.64
CA ILE A 23 -19.72 -7.68 -5.89
C ILE A 23 -20.75 -6.89 -6.71
N ARG A 24 -22.00 -7.32 -6.73
CA ARG A 24 -23.09 -6.60 -7.42
C ARG A 24 -23.40 -5.24 -6.79
N GLU A 25 -23.31 -5.13 -5.47
CA GLU A 25 -23.48 -3.86 -4.75
C GLU A 25 -22.29 -2.94 -5.00
N PHE A 26 -21.08 -3.49 -5.10
CA PHE A 26 -19.88 -2.75 -5.44
C PHE A 26 -19.90 -2.20 -6.86
N GLU A 27 -20.41 -2.95 -7.83
CA GLU A 27 -20.59 -2.47 -9.22
C GLU A 27 -21.57 -1.29 -9.31
N SER A 28 -22.60 -1.27 -8.46
CA SER A 28 -23.57 -0.18 -8.39
C SER A 28 -23.15 0.99 -7.49
N ASN A 29 -22.33 0.73 -6.49
CA ASN A 29 -21.83 1.75 -5.55
C ASN A 29 -20.41 1.39 -5.03
N PRO A 30 -19.34 1.87 -5.70
CA PRO A 30 -17.96 1.56 -5.34
C PRO A 30 -17.55 1.93 -3.90
N THR A 31 -18.31 2.78 -3.25
CA THR A 31 -18.03 3.26 -1.89
C THR A 31 -18.56 2.32 -0.80
N CYS A 32 -19.49 1.42 -1.14
CA CYS A 32 -20.19 0.63 -0.13
C CYS A 32 -19.43 -0.55 0.46
N CYS A 33 -18.34 -1.01 -0.17
CA CYS A 33 -17.76 -2.33 0.10
C CYS A 33 -16.28 -2.31 0.50
N GLY A 34 -15.73 -1.14 0.79
CA GLY A 34 -14.33 -1.01 1.21
C GLY A 34 -13.99 -1.78 2.49
N ASP A 35 -14.99 -2.04 3.33
CA ASP A 35 -14.83 -2.70 4.62
C ASP A 35 -14.91 -4.23 4.58
N ASP A 36 -15.38 -4.79 3.49
CA ASP A 36 -15.58 -6.24 3.34
C ASP A 36 -14.40 -6.94 2.63
N ALA A 37 -13.33 -6.23 2.41
CA ALA A 37 -12.11 -6.77 1.85
C ALA A 37 -11.39 -7.63 2.90
N VAL A 38 -11.43 -8.95 2.73
CA VAL A 38 -10.82 -9.91 3.66
C VAL A 38 -9.46 -10.33 3.15
N PRO A 39 -8.38 -10.16 3.93
CA PRO A 39 -7.09 -10.72 3.58
C PRO A 39 -7.17 -12.25 3.62
N LEU A 40 -6.76 -12.90 2.53
CA LEU A 40 -6.86 -14.36 2.38
C LEU A 40 -5.74 -15.09 3.09
N PHE A 41 -4.50 -14.65 2.85
CA PHE A 41 -3.30 -15.20 3.46
C PHE A 41 -2.17 -14.18 3.40
N TRP A 42 -1.14 -14.37 4.21
CA TRP A 42 0.04 -13.52 4.21
C TRP A 42 1.22 -14.24 3.58
N VAL A 43 1.94 -13.53 2.73
CA VAL A 43 3.17 -14.00 2.11
C VAL A 43 4.33 -13.15 2.60
N TRP A 44 5.37 -13.78 3.12
CA TRP A 44 6.61 -13.10 3.47
C TRP A 44 7.34 -12.67 2.21
N PHE A 45 7.50 -11.36 2.01
CA PHE A 45 7.99 -10.80 0.76
C PHE A 45 9.42 -11.26 0.40
N PRO A 46 10.39 -11.35 1.34
CA PRO A 46 11.74 -11.81 1.02
C PRO A 46 11.77 -13.20 0.39
N ASP A 47 10.93 -14.13 0.86
CA ASP A 47 10.86 -15.50 0.32
C ASP A 47 10.13 -15.56 -1.02
N ALA A 48 9.16 -14.68 -1.21
CA ALA A 48 8.39 -14.61 -2.46
C ALA A 48 9.16 -13.95 -3.61
N ARG A 49 10.25 -13.22 -3.34
CA ARG A 49 10.97 -12.41 -4.34
C ARG A 49 11.43 -13.22 -5.56
N GLU A 50 11.89 -14.44 -5.37
CA GLU A 50 12.34 -15.28 -6.48
C GLU A 50 11.19 -15.55 -7.47
N SER A 51 10.03 -15.91 -6.96
CA SER A 51 8.83 -16.15 -7.77
C SER A 51 8.30 -14.86 -8.42
N LEU A 52 8.32 -13.75 -7.70
CA LEU A 52 7.89 -12.43 -8.20
C LEU A 52 8.83 -11.91 -9.29
N ASN A 53 10.12 -12.22 -9.21
CA ASN A 53 11.10 -11.81 -10.21
C ASN A 53 11.01 -12.63 -11.52
N LYS A 54 10.52 -13.86 -11.45
CA LYS A 54 10.28 -14.70 -12.65
C LYS A 54 9.07 -14.22 -13.47
N ASN A 55 8.11 -13.56 -12.82
CA ASN A 55 6.87 -13.14 -13.45
C ASN A 55 6.94 -11.65 -13.85
N LYS A 56 6.49 -11.36 -15.08
CA LYS A 56 6.54 -10.03 -15.69
C LYS A 56 5.20 -9.33 -15.58
N VAL A 57 5.25 -8.00 -15.46
CA VAL A 57 4.10 -7.10 -15.39
C VAL A 57 4.21 -6.07 -16.51
N PHE A 58 3.07 -5.57 -16.94
CA PHE A 58 2.99 -4.46 -17.88
C PHE A 58 3.69 -3.22 -17.33
N ASN A 59 4.54 -2.62 -18.14
CA ASN A 59 5.23 -1.38 -17.81
C ASN A 59 4.51 -0.20 -18.46
N SER A 60 3.78 0.59 -17.67
CA SER A 60 3.03 1.74 -18.17
C SER A 60 3.91 2.86 -18.76
N LYS A 61 5.20 2.90 -18.39
CA LYS A 61 6.15 3.91 -18.91
C LYS A 61 6.82 3.47 -20.20
N ASN A 62 6.93 2.19 -20.45
CA ASN A 62 7.54 1.64 -21.66
C ASN A 62 6.94 0.27 -21.96
N SER A 63 5.98 0.21 -22.86
CA SER A 63 5.28 -1.02 -23.24
C SER A 63 6.19 -2.07 -23.90
N SER A 64 7.32 -1.64 -24.48
CA SER A 64 8.28 -2.54 -25.12
C SER A 64 9.18 -3.28 -24.12
N GLN A 65 9.22 -2.85 -22.87
CA GLN A 65 10.10 -3.42 -21.85
C GLN A 65 9.31 -3.80 -20.58
N PRO A 66 8.80 -5.04 -20.48
CA PRO A 66 8.09 -5.48 -19.29
C PRO A 66 9.03 -5.49 -18.08
N ILE A 67 8.49 -5.12 -16.94
CA ILE A 67 9.19 -5.17 -15.64
C ILE A 67 8.73 -6.40 -14.85
N THR A 68 9.48 -6.81 -13.84
CA THR A 68 9.07 -7.89 -12.94
C THR A 68 8.17 -7.37 -11.82
N TYR A 69 7.37 -8.26 -11.22
CA TYR A 69 6.58 -7.90 -10.02
C TYR A 69 7.47 -7.44 -8.87
N ASP A 70 8.62 -8.08 -8.65
CA ASP A 70 9.59 -7.66 -7.64
C ASP A 70 10.06 -6.21 -7.88
N HIS A 71 10.37 -5.87 -9.13
CA HIS A 71 10.79 -4.51 -9.47
C HIS A 71 9.66 -3.49 -9.27
N MET A 72 8.43 -3.82 -9.68
CA MET A 72 7.27 -2.95 -9.50
C MET A 72 7.01 -2.66 -8.01
N LEU A 73 7.04 -3.69 -7.17
CA LEU A 73 6.80 -3.56 -5.74
C LEU A 73 7.91 -2.79 -5.03
N ASN A 74 9.18 -3.10 -5.30
CA ASN A 74 10.32 -2.39 -4.70
C ASN A 74 10.40 -0.92 -5.15
N SER A 75 10.04 -0.61 -6.40
CA SER A 75 10.00 0.76 -6.90
C SER A 75 8.71 1.51 -6.54
N ARG A 76 7.81 0.88 -5.78
CA ARG A 76 6.50 1.44 -5.34
C ARG A 76 5.67 2.00 -6.50
N ARG A 77 5.71 1.37 -7.67
CA ARG A 77 4.96 1.78 -8.87
C ARG A 77 3.56 1.20 -8.89
N PHE A 78 2.81 1.45 -7.83
CA PHE A 78 1.42 1.04 -7.69
C PHE A 78 0.65 2.08 -6.89
N ASN A 79 -0.64 2.18 -7.12
CA ASN A 79 -1.50 3.03 -6.31
C ASN A 79 -1.80 2.34 -4.99
N SER A 80 -1.65 3.07 -3.91
CA SER A 80 -1.93 2.56 -2.57
C SER A 80 -2.43 3.66 -1.64
N LEU A 81 -3.24 3.26 -0.68
CA LEU A 81 -3.67 4.11 0.43
C LEU A 81 -3.08 3.56 1.72
N ILE A 82 -2.64 4.47 2.59
CA ILE A 82 -2.29 4.10 3.95
C ILE A 82 -3.60 4.10 4.74
N TYR A 83 -3.93 2.99 5.35
CA TYR A 83 -5.14 2.84 6.16
C TYR A 83 -4.85 2.78 7.65
N LYS A 84 -3.58 2.51 8.02
CA LYS A 84 -3.13 2.37 9.40
C LYS A 84 -1.66 2.75 9.52
N GLU A 85 -1.33 3.42 10.60
CA GLU A 85 0.05 3.67 11.03
C GLU A 85 0.20 3.36 12.52
N GLU A 86 1.41 3.09 12.98
CA GLU A 86 1.71 3.03 14.41
C GLU A 86 1.54 4.44 15.02
N ASN A 87 0.70 4.54 16.03
CA ASN A 87 0.43 5.80 16.71
C ASN A 87 0.27 5.61 18.23
N VAL A 88 0.37 6.71 18.98
CA VAL A 88 0.24 6.72 20.45
C VAL A 88 -1.19 6.45 20.95
N TYR A 89 -2.15 6.33 20.06
CA TYR A 89 -3.57 6.12 20.35
C TYR A 89 -4.00 4.67 20.14
N GLN A 90 -3.17 3.68 20.51
CA GLN A 90 -3.45 2.24 20.38
C GLN A 90 -3.50 1.75 18.92
N ASP A 91 -2.70 2.34 18.04
CA ASP A 91 -2.60 1.94 16.62
C ASP A 91 -3.96 1.90 15.90
N ARG A 92 -4.79 2.92 16.14
CA ARG A 92 -6.11 3.02 15.50
C ARG A 92 -5.99 3.11 13.98
N ASP A 93 -6.91 2.46 13.32
CA ASP A 93 -7.07 2.64 11.88
C ASP A 93 -7.57 4.05 11.57
N ILE A 94 -7.22 4.59 10.40
CA ILE A 94 -7.67 5.92 9.96
C ILE A 94 -9.20 6.02 10.02
N LYS A 95 -9.89 4.92 9.72
CA LYS A 95 -11.33 4.82 9.78
C LYS A 95 -11.91 5.02 11.19
N ASP A 96 -11.19 4.61 12.24
CA ASP A 96 -11.68 4.69 13.62
C ASP A 96 -11.76 6.12 14.14
N TYR A 97 -10.95 7.04 13.61
CA TYR A 97 -10.95 8.44 14.02
C TYR A 97 -11.47 9.41 12.94
N ILE A 98 -11.58 8.95 11.70
CA ILE A 98 -12.25 9.67 10.61
C ILE A 98 -13.40 8.79 10.13
N SER A 99 -14.51 8.80 10.87
CA SER A 99 -15.73 8.13 10.45
C SER A 99 -16.45 8.97 9.39
N ASP A 100 -17.06 8.30 8.40
CA ASP A 100 -18.06 8.83 7.48
C ASP A 100 -17.61 9.75 6.34
N ASP A 101 -16.32 10.03 6.16
CA ASP A 101 -15.85 10.87 5.06
C ASP A 101 -14.66 10.26 4.32
N ALA A 102 -14.93 9.61 3.18
CA ALA A 102 -13.91 8.99 2.33
C ALA A 102 -12.85 10.01 1.83
N LEU A 103 -13.25 11.27 1.60
CA LEU A 103 -12.32 12.33 1.20
C LEU A 103 -11.35 12.67 2.32
N ARG A 104 -11.82 12.75 3.55
CA ARG A 104 -10.96 13.01 4.72
C ARG A 104 -10.00 11.86 4.98
N MET A 105 -10.43 10.61 4.81
CA MET A 105 -9.54 9.44 4.91
C MET A 105 -8.45 9.48 3.84
N LEU A 106 -8.78 9.87 2.61
CA LEU A 106 -7.81 10.07 1.54
C LEU A 106 -6.80 11.17 1.86
N LEU A 107 -7.27 12.33 2.32
CA LEU A 107 -6.43 13.46 2.72
C LEU A 107 -5.49 13.08 3.87
N GLU A 108 -5.96 12.30 4.84
CA GLU A 108 -5.14 11.82 5.94
C GLU A 108 -4.06 10.84 5.47
N SER A 109 -4.41 9.92 4.58
CA SER A 109 -3.43 9.03 3.92
C SER A 109 -2.35 9.82 3.19
N GLU A 110 -2.72 10.88 2.46
CA GLU A 110 -1.76 11.76 1.78
C GLU A 110 -0.92 12.59 2.76
N ARG A 111 -1.50 13.03 3.89
CA ARG A 111 -0.75 13.68 4.96
C ARG A 111 0.33 12.78 5.52
N ILE A 112 -0.01 11.53 5.84
CA ILE A 112 0.96 10.55 6.35
C ILE A 112 2.06 10.28 5.32
N LYS A 113 1.72 10.13 4.04
CA LYS A 113 2.71 9.98 2.96
C LYS A 113 3.65 11.19 2.86
N SER A 114 3.10 12.41 3.05
CA SER A 114 3.91 13.63 3.05
C SER A 114 4.90 13.64 4.22
N VAL A 115 4.46 13.31 5.43
CA VAL A 115 5.33 13.23 6.61
C VAL A 115 6.45 12.21 6.40
N ILE A 116 6.15 11.04 5.87
CA ILE A 116 7.15 10.01 5.56
C ILE A 116 8.18 10.54 4.55
N ARG A 117 7.70 11.18 3.47
CA ARG A 117 8.57 11.75 2.43
C ARG A 117 9.46 12.86 2.96
N ASP A 118 8.89 13.77 3.75
CA ASP A 118 9.62 14.91 4.30
C ASP A 118 10.69 14.41 5.28
N PHE A 119 10.37 13.41 6.10
CA PHE A 119 11.35 12.76 6.96
C PHE A 119 12.45 12.05 6.17
N GLU A 120 12.12 11.34 5.08
CA GLU A 120 13.11 10.75 4.19
C GLU A 120 14.04 11.83 3.59
N GLN A 121 13.49 12.98 3.19
CA GLN A 121 14.27 14.09 2.61
C GLN A 121 15.19 14.77 3.63
N ASP A 122 14.71 15.02 4.84
CA ASP A 122 15.51 15.62 5.91
C ASP A 122 16.73 14.76 6.27
N MET A 123 16.58 13.44 6.20
CA MET A 123 17.69 12.50 6.46
C MET A 123 18.76 12.48 5.37
N TRP A 124 18.48 13.05 4.18
CA TRP A 124 19.47 13.18 3.10
C TRP A 124 20.36 14.42 3.23
N ASN A 125 19.92 15.42 4.01
CA ASN A 125 20.58 16.71 4.15
C ASN A 125 21.57 16.76 5.34
N ASN A 126 21.77 15.65 6.06
CA ASN A 126 22.71 15.53 7.19
C ASN A 126 23.94 14.68 6.87
#